data_f2a1562d10cf37308de3f8289e5a2074
#
_entry.id   f2a1562d10cf37308de3f8289e5a2074
#
_cell.length_a   1.000
_cell.length_b   1.000
_cell.length_c   1.000
_cell.angle_alpha   90.00
_cell.angle_beta   90.00
_cell.angle_gamma   90.00
#
_symmetry.space_group_name_H-M   'P 1'
#
loop_
_entity.id
_entity.type
_entity.pdbx_description
1 polymer ?
#
loop_
_entity_poly.entity_id
_entity_poly.type
_entity_poly.pdbx_seq_one_letter_code
_entity_poly.pdbx_strand_id
1 'polypeptide(L)'
;RYIVTRGEGPVDLFPRPELTTRYVIIVKELPEWDSDFLRVGIRLAIPGTRRNATNALDPNIKGGNYMNNVLGIIEARMLGADDCVMLSDSGLITEASTSNVFFVMRNDNALVTPAETAGHLRGLTKAAVEKLCVEHDLQLRAEDITMDLLLQTSECFLTSSTREVMPVSSLRLPNGNVMTYPDGGG
;
A
#
# COMPACT_ATOMS: atom_id res chain seq x y z
N ARG A 1 10.53 -14.82 0.31
CA ARG A 1 11.01 -13.53 0.82
C ARG A 1 12.53 -13.47 0.70
N TYR A 2 13.04 -12.36 0.22
CA TYR A 2 14.46 -12.12 0.03
C TYR A 2 14.91 -11.03 1.02
N ILE A 3 15.92 -11.33 1.82
CA ILE A 3 16.43 -10.44 2.87
C ILE A 3 17.94 -10.29 2.66
N VAL A 4 18.40 -9.06 2.59
CA VAL A 4 19.82 -8.70 2.56
C VAL A 4 20.19 -8.06 3.89
N THR A 5 21.29 -8.49 4.48
CA THR A 5 21.82 -7.95 5.74
C THR A 5 23.23 -7.41 5.55
N ARG A 6 23.67 -6.58 6.48
CA ARG A 6 25.08 -6.10 6.51
C ARG A 6 26.08 -7.21 6.83
N GLY A 7 25.61 -8.36 7.33
CA GLY A 7 26.45 -9.46 7.70
C GLY A 7 26.74 -9.55 9.21
N GLU A 8 27.65 -10.43 9.57
CA GLU A 8 28.05 -10.68 10.95
C GLU A 8 29.08 -9.63 11.41
N GLY A 9 28.91 -9.11 12.62
CA GLY A 9 29.80 -8.13 13.22
C GLY A 9 29.45 -7.78 14.65
N PRO A 10 30.15 -6.83 15.26
CA PRO A 10 29.83 -6.32 16.59
C PRO A 10 28.38 -5.82 16.72
N VAL A 11 27.85 -5.90 17.93
CA VAL A 11 26.51 -5.36 18.24
C VAL A 11 26.64 -3.84 18.39
N ASP A 12 26.52 -3.14 17.28
CA ASP A 12 26.44 -1.67 17.26
C ASP A 12 25.54 -1.19 16.10
N LEU A 13 25.22 0.11 16.06
CA LEU A 13 24.37 0.70 15.02
C LEU A 13 25.16 1.17 13.81
N PHE A 14 26.49 1.32 13.93
CA PHE A 14 27.31 1.82 12.84
C PHE A 14 27.51 0.73 11.76
N PRO A 15 27.11 0.96 10.50
CA PRO A 15 27.23 -0.02 9.43
C PRO A 15 28.68 -0.05 8.92
N ARG A 16 29.53 -0.81 9.58
CA ARG A 16 30.96 -0.91 9.27
C ARG A 16 31.20 -1.37 7.83
N PRO A 17 32.06 -0.69 7.07
CA PRO A 17 32.28 -0.98 5.65
C PRO A 17 32.96 -2.33 5.40
N GLU A 18 33.73 -2.86 6.38
CA GLU A 18 34.41 -4.14 6.30
C GLU A 18 33.48 -5.37 6.43
N LEU A 19 32.22 -5.19 6.82
CA LEU A 19 31.30 -6.30 6.97
C LEU A 19 30.93 -6.93 5.62
N THR A 20 30.93 -8.26 5.58
CA THR A 20 30.51 -9.01 4.39
C THR A 20 29.00 -9.15 4.35
N THR A 21 28.38 -8.57 3.34
CA THR A 21 26.93 -8.68 3.12
C THR A 21 26.48 -10.14 3.06
N ARG A 22 25.41 -10.46 3.76
CA ARG A 22 24.75 -11.77 3.75
C ARG A 22 23.33 -11.64 3.24
N TYR A 23 22.77 -12.74 2.78
CA TYR A 23 21.37 -12.80 2.36
C TYR A 23 20.69 -14.08 2.85
N VAL A 24 19.38 -13.99 3.01
CA VAL A 24 18.50 -15.11 3.34
C VAL A 24 17.35 -15.13 2.34
N ILE A 25 17.10 -16.28 1.75
CA ILE A 25 15.96 -16.52 0.87
C ILE A 25 15.00 -17.47 1.57
N ILE A 26 13.79 -16.99 1.84
CA ILE A 26 12.72 -17.80 2.42
C ILE A 26 11.74 -18.12 1.28
N VAL A 27 11.62 -19.39 0.96
CA VAL A 27 10.66 -19.90 -0.03
C VAL A 27 9.52 -20.57 0.73
N LYS A 28 8.30 -20.21 0.37
CA LYS A 28 7.07 -20.86 0.86
C LYS A 28 5.97 -20.68 -0.18
N GLU A 29 4.95 -21.52 -0.08
CA GLU A 29 3.77 -21.41 -0.91
C GLU A 29 3.12 -20.04 -0.75
N LEU A 30 2.59 -19.52 -1.86
CA LEU A 30 1.76 -18.31 -1.82
C LEU A 30 0.42 -18.66 -1.16
N PRO A 31 -0.16 -17.73 -0.39
CA PRO A 31 -1.52 -17.93 0.10
C PRO A 31 -2.47 -18.04 -1.11
N GLU A 32 -3.30 -19.04 -1.11
CA GLU A 32 -4.46 -19.08 -1.99
C GLU A 32 -5.47 -18.05 -1.47
N TRP A 33 -5.82 -17.10 -2.32
CA TRP A 33 -6.86 -16.13 -2.00
C TRP A 33 -8.21 -16.78 -2.29
N ASP A 34 -9.11 -16.71 -1.34
CA ASP A 34 -10.49 -17.12 -1.54
C ASP A 34 -11.05 -16.40 -2.77
N SER A 35 -11.75 -17.13 -3.64
CA SER A 35 -12.40 -16.56 -4.82
C SER A 35 -13.32 -15.38 -4.47
N ASP A 36 -13.92 -15.37 -3.28
CA ASP A 36 -14.74 -14.26 -2.80
C ASP A 36 -13.92 -13.00 -2.53
N PHE A 37 -12.67 -13.12 -2.04
CA PHE A 37 -11.80 -11.95 -1.92
C PHE A 37 -11.44 -11.35 -3.28
N LEU A 38 -11.28 -12.17 -4.32
CA LEU A 38 -10.99 -11.69 -5.67
C LEU A 38 -12.22 -11.11 -6.36
N ARG A 39 -13.41 -11.58 -6.00
CA ARG A 39 -14.69 -11.13 -6.57
C ARG A 39 -15.29 -9.94 -5.80
N VAL A 40 -15.37 -10.03 -4.48
CA VAL A 40 -16.01 -9.01 -3.62
C VAL A 40 -15.02 -7.93 -3.21
N GLY A 41 -13.75 -8.30 -3.01
CA GLY A 41 -12.70 -7.42 -2.51
C GLY A 41 -12.56 -7.43 -1.00
N ILE A 42 -11.46 -6.85 -0.52
CA ILE A 42 -11.14 -6.71 0.90
C ILE A 42 -11.68 -5.40 1.47
N ARG A 43 -11.85 -5.36 2.78
CA ARG A 43 -12.27 -4.17 3.52
C ARG A 43 -11.04 -3.44 4.03
N LEU A 44 -10.99 -2.14 3.83
CA LEU A 44 -9.93 -1.28 4.33
C LEU A 44 -10.43 -0.33 5.42
N ALA A 45 -9.51 0.15 6.25
CA ALA A 45 -9.76 1.27 7.16
C ALA A 45 -8.58 2.24 7.14
N ILE A 46 -8.86 3.52 7.37
CA ILE A 46 -7.85 4.54 7.60
C ILE A 46 -7.60 4.61 9.11
N PRO A 47 -6.43 4.13 9.59
CA PRO A 47 -6.09 4.14 11.02
C PRO A 47 -5.70 5.54 11.50
N GLY A 48 -5.65 5.73 12.81
CA GLY A 48 -5.06 6.93 13.44
C GLY A 48 -3.54 7.00 13.25
N THR A 49 -2.86 5.84 13.21
CA THR A 49 -1.43 5.75 12.93
C THR A 49 -1.10 6.34 11.56
N ARG A 50 -0.20 7.34 11.55
CA ARG A 50 0.30 7.96 10.32
C ARG A 50 1.48 7.20 9.76
N ARG A 51 1.67 7.30 8.45
CA ARG A 51 2.87 6.80 7.77
C ARG A 51 4.09 7.59 8.26
N ASN A 52 5.25 6.92 8.42
CA ASN A 52 6.50 7.62 8.72
C ASN A 52 6.73 8.74 7.70
N ALA A 53 7.09 9.92 8.20
CA ALA A 53 7.43 11.05 7.34
C ALA A 53 8.63 10.70 6.43
N THR A 54 8.60 11.14 5.18
CA THR A 54 9.62 10.81 4.17
C THR A 54 11.01 11.32 4.52
N ASN A 55 11.08 12.41 5.32
CA ASN A 55 12.32 12.96 5.85
C ASN A 55 12.83 12.23 7.11
N ALA A 56 12.01 11.38 7.74
CA ALA A 56 12.41 10.53 8.84
C ALA A 56 12.91 9.16 8.36
N LEU A 57 12.23 8.58 7.37
CA LEU A 57 12.60 7.30 6.75
C LEU A 57 12.14 7.28 5.30
N ASP A 58 13.09 7.18 4.36
CA ASP A 58 12.77 7.05 2.94
C ASP A 58 11.94 5.77 2.71
N PRO A 59 10.70 5.86 2.21
CA PRO A 59 9.83 4.72 1.98
C PRO A 59 10.40 3.73 0.94
N ASN A 60 11.32 4.16 0.09
CA ASN A 60 11.97 3.32 -0.91
C ASN A 60 13.08 2.44 -0.31
N ILE A 61 13.52 2.71 0.90
CA ILE A 61 14.35 1.77 1.66
C ILE A 61 13.45 0.64 2.16
N LYS A 62 13.30 -0.42 1.35
CA LYS A 62 12.51 -1.61 1.71
C LYS A 62 13.20 -2.42 2.80
N GLY A 63 13.27 -1.86 4.00
CA GLY A 63 13.93 -2.46 5.17
C GLY A 63 13.02 -3.37 5.99
N GLY A 64 13.54 -3.82 7.15
CA GLY A 64 12.80 -4.63 8.13
C GLY A 64 11.97 -3.82 9.13
N ASN A 65 11.93 -2.49 9.01
CA ASN A 65 11.25 -1.61 9.96
C ASN A 65 9.73 -1.54 9.68
N TYR A 66 9.01 -2.61 10.05
CA TYR A 66 7.58 -2.75 9.80
C TYR A 66 6.69 -2.30 10.97
N MET A 67 7.24 -1.75 12.06
CA MET A 67 6.45 -1.40 13.24
C MET A 67 5.30 -0.44 12.90
N ASN A 68 5.56 0.57 12.09
CA ASN A 68 4.54 1.52 11.64
C ASN A 68 3.38 0.82 10.89
N ASN A 69 3.70 -0.10 9.99
CA ASN A 69 2.71 -0.89 9.24
C ASN A 69 1.93 -1.86 10.16
N VAL A 70 2.61 -2.46 11.15
CA VAL A 70 2.00 -3.35 12.15
C VAL A 70 0.98 -2.59 13.00
N LEU A 71 1.31 -1.38 13.47
CA LEU A 71 0.37 -0.54 14.22
C LEU A 71 -0.86 -0.20 13.38
N GLY A 72 -0.66 0.24 12.13
CA GLY A 72 -1.77 0.54 11.23
C GLY A 72 -2.71 -0.65 10.98
N ILE A 73 -2.16 -1.87 10.78
CA ILE A 73 -2.99 -3.06 10.55
C ILE A 73 -3.72 -3.52 11.82
N ILE A 74 -3.11 -3.37 13.01
CA ILE A 74 -3.78 -3.65 14.28
C ILE A 74 -5.01 -2.77 14.44
N GLU A 75 -4.86 -1.46 14.24
CA GLU A 75 -5.99 -0.52 14.31
C GLU A 75 -7.08 -0.87 13.28
N ALA A 76 -6.70 -1.16 12.04
CA ALA A 76 -7.64 -1.55 11.00
C ALA A 76 -8.44 -2.82 11.39
N ARG A 77 -7.76 -3.82 11.94
CA ARG A 77 -8.41 -5.05 12.44
C ARG A 77 -9.39 -4.78 13.57
N MET A 78 -9.05 -3.88 14.49
CA MET A 78 -9.97 -3.46 15.58
C MET A 78 -11.22 -2.74 15.03
N LEU A 79 -11.09 -2.09 13.87
CA LEU A 79 -12.20 -1.45 13.15
C LEU A 79 -12.98 -2.41 12.23
N GLY A 80 -12.64 -3.72 12.23
CA GLY A 80 -13.30 -4.75 11.44
C GLY A 80 -12.87 -4.80 9.96
N ALA A 81 -11.75 -4.16 9.60
CA ALA A 81 -11.18 -4.18 8.27
C ALA A 81 -10.11 -5.28 8.10
N ASP A 82 -9.81 -5.63 6.86
CA ASP A 82 -8.84 -6.66 6.50
C ASP A 82 -7.43 -6.11 6.37
N ASP A 83 -7.30 -4.82 5.99
CA ASP A 83 -6.02 -4.09 5.87
C ASP A 83 -6.26 -2.59 6.14
N CYS A 84 -5.19 -1.80 6.14
CA CYS A 84 -5.25 -0.35 6.31
C CYS A 84 -4.79 0.40 5.05
N VAL A 85 -5.25 1.64 4.90
CA VAL A 85 -4.61 2.67 4.08
C VAL A 85 -4.18 3.79 5.00
N MET A 86 -2.88 4.06 5.05
CA MET A 86 -2.33 5.07 5.96
C MET A 86 -2.29 6.45 5.30
N LEU A 87 -2.40 7.47 6.13
CA LEU A 87 -2.22 8.86 5.73
C LEU A 87 -0.80 9.33 6.10
N SER A 88 -0.26 10.25 5.32
CA SER A 88 0.92 11.03 5.68
C SER A 88 0.63 11.97 6.86
N ASP A 89 1.65 12.62 7.40
CA ASP A 89 1.47 13.66 8.43
C ASP A 89 0.61 14.82 7.93
N SER A 90 0.67 15.13 6.64
CA SER A 90 -0.16 16.16 6.00
C SER A 90 -1.59 15.69 5.69
N GLY A 91 -1.95 14.44 5.98
CA GLY A 91 -3.30 13.91 5.76
C GLY A 91 -3.56 13.38 4.36
N LEU A 92 -2.54 13.22 3.53
CA LEU A 92 -2.65 12.63 2.20
C LEU A 92 -2.65 11.10 2.27
N ILE A 93 -3.40 10.44 1.40
CA ILE A 93 -3.35 8.99 1.21
C ILE A 93 -1.93 8.59 0.76
N THR A 94 -1.38 7.53 1.35
CA THR A 94 -0.05 7.02 1.01
C THR A 94 -0.10 5.62 0.39
N GLU A 95 -0.14 4.61 1.21
CA GLU A 95 -0.17 3.20 0.81
C GLU A 95 -0.87 2.33 1.87
N ALA A 96 -1.16 1.09 1.55
CA ALA A 96 -1.64 0.10 2.50
C ALA A 96 -0.48 -0.49 3.34
N SER A 97 -0.78 -1.43 4.25
CA SER A 97 0.24 -2.02 5.12
C SER A 97 1.40 -2.66 4.37
N THR A 98 1.14 -3.30 3.22
CA THR A 98 2.15 -4.00 2.40
C THR A 98 1.85 -3.90 0.90
N SER A 99 1.03 -2.94 0.47
CA SER A 99 0.56 -2.79 -0.91
C SER A 99 0.43 -1.32 -1.26
N ASN A 100 0.61 -0.98 -2.54
CA ASN A 100 0.22 0.32 -3.05
C ASN A 100 -1.29 0.36 -3.30
N VAL A 101 -1.85 1.55 -3.43
CA VAL A 101 -3.29 1.76 -3.62
C VAL A 101 -3.55 2.57 -4.89
N PHE A 102 -4.61 2.19 -5.58
CA PHE A 102 -5.18 2.90 -6.72
C PHE A 102 -6.67 3.14 -6.50
N PHE A 103 -7.17 4.18 -7.11
CA PHE A 103 -8.59 4.51 -7.13
C PHE A 103 -9.02 4.82 -8.56
N VAL A 104 -10.31 4.66 -8.85
CA VAL A 104 -10.93 5.13 -10.08
C VAL A 104 -11.80 6.33 -9.77
N MET A 105 -11.64 7.39 -10.52
CA MET A 105 -12.46 8.61 -10.34
C MET A 105 -13.84 8.45 -10.94
N ARG A 106 -14.87 8.90 -10.22
CA ARG A 106 -16.27 8.79 -10.62
C ARG A 106 -16.64 9.62 -11.86
N ASN A 107 -15.96 10.73 -12.07
CA ASN A 107 -16.31 11.71 -13.10
C ASN A 107 -15.76 11.40 -14.49
N ASP A 108 -14.57 10.83 -14.57
CA ASP A 108 -13.82 10.64 -15.82
C ASP A 108 -13.23 9.24 -15.99
N ASN A 109 -13.48 8.33 -15.04
CA ASN A 109 -12.92 6.97 -14.98
C ASN A 109 -11.37 6.93 -15.01
N ALA A 110 -10.71 8.05 -14.69
CA ALA A 110 -9.26 8.05 -14.61
C ALA A 110 -8.79 7.26 -13.38
N LEU A 111 -7.72 6.49 -13.55
CA LEU A 111 -7.01 5.92 -12.42
C LEU A 111 -6.22 7.02 -11.71
N VAL A 112 -6.26 6.99 -10.38
CA VAL A 112 -5.41 7.85 -9.55
C VAL A 112 -4.66 7.01 -8.53
N THR A 113 -3.41 7.36 -8.29
CA THR A 113 -2.55 6.74 -7.28
C THR A 113 -1.79 7.85 -6.56
N PRO A 114 -1.42 7.66 -5.28
CA PRO A 114 -0.66 8.67 -4.57
C PRO A 114 0.61 9.08 -5.30
N ALA A 115 0.91 10.39 -5.32
CA ALA A 115 2.17 10.92 -5.83
C ALA A 115 3.36 10.38 -5.01
N GLU A 116 4.55 10.32 -5.59
CA GLU A 116 5.75 9.83 -4.89
C GLU A 116 6.05 10.65 -3.63
N THR A 117 5.74 11.94 -3.67
CA THR A 117 5.87 12.88 -2.54
C THR A 117 5.01 12.51 -1.34
N ALA A 118 3.93 11.73 -1.53
CA ALA A 118 3.06 11.28 -0.44
C ALA A 118 3.73 10.26 0.50
N GLY A 119 4.82 9.61 0.08
CA GLY A 119 5.61 8.74 0.96
C GLY A 119 5.22 7.27 0.93
N HIS A 120 5.10 6.70 -0.25
CA HIS A 120 4.88 5.27 -0.46
C HIS A 120 6.10 4.59 -1.10
N LEU A 121 6.19 3.26 -0.97
CA LEU A 121 7.18 2.45 -1.67
C LEU A 121 6.86 2.39 -3.17
N ARG A 122 7.88 2.51 -4.03
CA ARG A 122 7.77 2.25 -5.47
C ARG A 122 7.63 0.75 -5.74
N GLY A 123 6.37 0.25 -5.71
CA GLY A 123 6.08 -1.18 -5.87
C GLY A 123 6.24 -1.66 -7.30
N LEU A 124 6.73 -2.89 -7.49
CA LEU A 124 6.89 -3.49 -8.82
C LEU A 124 5.53 -3.72 -9.51
N THR A 125 4.52 -4.17 -8.76
CA THR A 125 3.18 -4.38 -9.30
C THR A 125 2.51 -3.05 -9.64
N LYS A 126 2.74 -1.99 -8.80
CA LYS A 126 2.32 -0.62 -9.13
C LYS A 126 2.89 -0.19 -10.48
N ALA A 127 4.20 -0.34 -10.69
CA ALA A 127 4.86 0.00 -11.94
C ALA A 127 4.34 -0.80 -13.13
N ALA A 128 3.97 -2.08 -12.93
CA ALA A 128 3.36 -2.90 -13.98
C ALA A 128 1.96 -2.37 -14.37
N VAL A 129 1.14 -1.97 -13.41
CA VAL A 129 -0.18 -1.34 -13.67
C VAL A 129 0.01 -0.01 -14.41
N GLU A 130 0.94 0.84 -13.98
CA GLU A 130 1.25 2.11 -14.65
C GLU A 130 1.65 1.90 -16.12
N LYS A 131 2.45 0.86 -16.37
CA LYS A 131 2.85 0.48 -17.74
C LYS A 131 1.63 0.02 -18.57
N LEU A 132 0.77 -0.83 -18.00
CA LEU A 132 -0.46 -1.27 -18.67
C LEU A 132 -1.39 -0.09 -18.99
N CYS A 133 -1.49 0.91 -18.12
CA CYS A 133 -2.27 2.11 -18.41
C CYS A 133 -1.76 2.81 -19.67
N VAL A 134 -0.44 2.95 -19.82
CA VAL A 134 0.14 3.54 -21.04
C VAL A 134 -0.11 2.67 -22.28
N GLU A 135 0.05 1.36 -22.16
CA GLU A 135 -0.14 0.41 -23.29
C GLU A 135 -1.60 0.34 -23.79
N HIS A 136 -2.55 0.64 -22.91
CA HIS A 136 -3.98 0.56 -23.22
C HIS A 136 -4.68 1.94 -23.27
N ASP A 137 -3.90 3.03 -23.34
CA ASP A 137 -4.42 4.40 -23.40
C ASP A 137 -5.39 4.75 -22.23
N LEU A 138 -5.18 4.14 -21.05
CA LEU A 138 -5.93 4.43 -19.85
C LEU A 138 -5.38 5.69 -19.17
N GLN A 139 -6.25 6.60 -18.82
CA GLN A 139 -5.84 7.81 -18.12
C GLN A 139 -5.38 7.47 -16.70
N LEU A 140 -4.13 7.78 -16.38
CA LEU A 140 -3.55 7.60 -15.06
C LEU A 140 -2.98 8.93 -14.55
N ARG A 141 -3.26 9.26 -13.29
CA ARG A 141 -2.69 10.42 -12.58
C ARG A 141 -2.02 9.97 -11.28
N ALA A 142 -0.77 10.37 -11.10
CA ALA A 142 -0.09 10.28 -9.82
C ALA A 142 -0.18 11.65 -9.15
N GLU A 143 -1.01 11.79 -8.13
CA GLU A 143 -1.34 13.08 -7.51
C GLU A 143 -1.56 12.97 -6.00
N ASP A 144 -1.58 14.11 -5.32
CA ASP A 144 -1.87 14.16 -3.88
C ASP A 144 -3.36 13.85 -3.64
N ILE A 145 -3.63 12.69 -3.04
CA ILE A 145 -4.99 12.25 -2.77
C ILE A 145 -5.41 12.74 -1.38
N THR A 146 -6.17 13.81 -1.36
CA THR A 146 -6.82 14.34 -0.16
C THR A 146 -8.07 13.54 0.19
N MET A 147 -8.63 13.76 1.40
CA MET A 147 -9.92 13.16 1.78
C MET A 147 -11.06 13.59 0.85
N ASP A 148 -11.04 14.84 0.37
CA ASP A 148 -12.07 15.36 -0.53
C ASP A 148 -11.98 14.70 -1.91
N LEU A 149 -10.78 14.45 -2.42
CA LEU A 149 -10.58 13.71 -3.67
C LEU A 149 -10.99 12.24 -3.51
N LEU A 150 -10.63 11.61 -2.38
CA LEU A 150 -11.00 10.24 -2.06
C LEU A 150 -12.51 10.02 -2.10
N LEU A 151 -13.31 10.97 -1.60
CA LEU A 151 -14.77 10.89 -1.62
C LEU A 151 -15.38 10.91 -3.04
N GLN A 152 -14.62 11.30 -4.06
CA GLN A 152 -15.04 11.34 -5.46
C GLN A 152 -14.68 10.06 -6.23
N THR A 153 -14.13 9.06 -5.57
CA THR A 153 -13.75 7.79 -6.21
C THR A 153 -14.93 6.81 -6.30
N SER A 154 -14.94 6.00 -7.35
CA SER A 154 -15.96 4.96 -7.59
C SER A 154 -15.45 3.56 -7.32
N GLU A 155 -14.12 3.35 -7.42
CA GLU A 155 -13.47 2.06 -7.21
C GLU A 155 -12.15 2.23 -6.46
N CYS A 156 -11.69 1.13 -5.85
CA CYS A 156 -10.40 1.06 -5.19
C CYS A 156 -9.80 -0.33 -5.35
N PHE A 157 -8.50 -0.41 -5.55
CA PHE A 157 -7.77 -1.67 -5.52
C PHE A 157 -6.36 -1.51 -4.97
N LEU A 158 -5.80 -2.61 -4.46
CA LEU A 158 -4.42 -2.68 -3.98
C LEU A 158 -3.54 -3.45 -4.96
N THR A 159 -2.24 -3.12 -4.95
CA THR A 159 -1.24 -3.83 -5.76
C THR A 159 -0.05 -4.26 -4.93
N SER A 160 0.34 -5.54 -5.04
CA SER A 160 1.56 -6.08 -4.43
C SER A 160 1.99 -7.38 -5.12
N SER A 161 3.22 -7.82 -4.89
CA SER A 161 3.75 -9.06 -5.49
C SER A 161 3.03 -10.34 -5.02
N THR A 162 2.33 -10.32 -3.91
CA THR A 162 1.63 -11.51 -3.35
C THR A 162 0.12 -11.45 -3.49
N ARG A 163 -0.45 -10.27 -3.72
CA ARG A 163 -1.89 -10.06 -3.92
C ARG A 163 -2.21 -9.72 -5.37
N GLU A 164 -1.18 -9.47 -6.18
CA GLU A 164 -1.31 -8.96 -7.55
C GLU A 164 -2.17 -7.70 -7.58
N VAL A 165 -3.36 -7.76 -8.17
CA VAL A 165 -4.37 -6.69 -8.12
C VAL A 165 -5.51 -7.20 -7.25
N MET A 166 -5.71 -6.60 -6.08
CA MET A 166 -6.70 -7.00 -5.09
C MET A 166 -7.80 -5.94 -5.01
N PRO A 167 -9.05 -6.26 -5.37
CA PRO A 167 -10.18 -5.35 -5.25
C PRO A 167 -10.43 -4.95 -3.79
N VAL A 168 -11.03 -3.77 -3.60
CA VAL A 168 -11.46 -3.25 -2.31
C VAL A 168 -12.96 -3.05 -2.34
N SER A 169 -13.69 -3.69 -1.42
CA SER A 169 -15.15 -3.57 -1.31
C SER A 169 -15.59 -2.39 -0.48
N SER A 170 -14.78 -1.98 0.50
CA SER A 170 -15.12 -0.83 1.34
C SER A 170 -13.91 -0.19 2.00
N LEU A 171 -14.06 1.09 2.33
CA LEU A 171 -13.05 1.87 3.05
C LEU A 171 -13.72 2.64 4.20
N ARG A 172 -13.34 2.30 5.44
CA ARG A 172 -13.75 3.03 6.63
C ARG A 172 -12.88 4.26 6.82
N LEU A 173 -13.54 5.42 6.90
CA LEU A 173 -12.93 6.72 7.08
C LEU A 173 -12.68 7.04 8.56
N PRO A 174 -11.80 8.03 8.89
CA PRO A 174 -11.50 8.41 10.27
C PRO A 174 -12.72 8.92 11.07
N ASN A 175 -13.72 9.46 10.40
CA ASN A 175 -14.98 9.92 11.03
C ASN A 175 -15.99 8.78 11.29
N GLY A 176 -15.61 7.52 10.98
CA GLY A 176 -16.46 6.33 11.14
C GLY A 176 -17.35 5.99 9.96
N ASN A 177 -17.53 6.89 8.98
CA ASN A 177 -18.26 6.60 7.76
C ASN A 177 -17.57 5.51 6.95
N VAL A 178 -18.35 4.78 6.16
CA VAL A 178 -17.84 3.72 5.28
C VAL A 178 -18.21 4.05 3.84
N MET A 179 -17.19 4.17 3.00
CA MET A 179 -17.35 4.18 1.55
C MET A 179 -17.47 2.74 1.08
N THR A 180 -18.43 2.45 0.22
CA THR A 180 -18.57 1.15 -0.43
C THR A 180 -18.22 1.28 -1.90
N TYR A 181 -17.50 0.31 -2.39
CA TYR A 181 -17.15 0.17 -3.79
C TYR A 181 -17.92 -1.00 -4.39
N PRO A 182 -18.28 -0.98 -5.67
CA PRO A 182 -18.98 -2.09 -6.31
C PRO A 182 -18.13 -3.37 -6.20
N ASP A 183 -18.77 -4.52 -6.19
CA ASP A 183 -18.13 -5.83 -6.21
C ASP A 183 -17.14 -5.88 -7.38
N GLY A 184 -15.91 -6.28 -7.09
CA GLY A 184 -14.70 -6.14 -7.88
C GLY A 184 -14.84 -6.40 -9.37
N GLY A 185 -15.11 -5.36 -10.08
CA GLY A 185 -15.07 -5.30 -11.51
C GLY A 185 -16.45 -5.34 -12.17
N GLY A 186 -16.96 -4.15 -12.41
CA GLY A 186 -17.82 -3.94 -13.58
C GLY A 186 -16.95 -3.87 -14.81
#